data_0b7afacd98d262a9b95b59c13522de73
#
_entry.id   0b7afacd98d262a9b95b59c13522de73
#
_cell.length_a   1.000
_cell.length_b   1.000
_cell.length_c   1.000
_cell.angle_alpha   90.00
_cell.angle_beta   90.00
_cell.angle_gamma   90.00
#
_symmetry.space_group_name_H-M   'P 1'
#
loop_
_entity.id
_entity.type
_entity.pdbx_description
1 polymer ?
#
loop_
_entity_poly.entity_id
_entity_poly.type
_entity_poly.pdbx_seq_one_letter_code
_entity_poly.pdbx_strand_id
1 'polypeptide(L)'
;MQRRHILHTAAALALIAMGQPVLAQNTFPNKPIKLVIAFPAGGPTDITMRSLADNAGKILGQPVIVENKPGAGGTLPAQQLQSAQADGYTVAQIPLGVFRIGYTTKINWDPVKDISYVINVTGYAFGIVVPADGPLKTWADFVAYAKANPGKLTYGSTGTLTSPHLTTELVAQKAGIQLQHVPYKGSADLMLAVVSGQLMAAADSTGFAPQVEAGKLRVLNTWGEKRLDKFPNAPTLKELGYDIVQNSPFGIGAPKGTPPDVVRRLHDAFKKAMEEPSYVASLARYDMLPNYLSSADYTKFAQDTVGREKVLIDKLGLAKPN
;
A
#
# COMPACT_ATOMS: atom_id res chain seq x y z
N MET A 1 -0.14 -47.64 67.67
CA MET A 1 -0.94 -47.47 66.43
C MET A 1 -0.92 -46.03 65.82
N GLN A 2 -0.36 -45.02 66.45
CA GLN A 2 -0.40 -43.64 65.99
C GLN A 2 0.71 -43.22 65.00
N ARG A 3 1.77 -43.96 64.82
CA ARG A 3 2.88 -43.57 63.90
C ARG A 3 2.65 -43.91 62.40
N ARG A 4 1.68 -44.78 62.05
CA ARG A 4 1.42 -45.21 60.69
C ARG A 4 0.50 -44.23 59.91
N HIS A 5 -0.32 -43.43 60.57
CA HIS A 5 -1.25 -42.49 59.94
C HIS A 5 -0.56 -41.21 59.54
N ILE A 6 0.55 -40.79 60.13
CA ILE A 6 1.26 -39.54 59.78
C ILE A 6 2.03 -39.67 58.46
N LEU A 7 2.52 -40.89 58.15
CA LEU A 7 3.27 -41.11 56.88
C LEU A 7 2.35 -41.13 55.63
N HIS A 8 1.09 -41.48 55.74
CA HIS A 8 0.15 -41.52 54.62
C HIS A 8 -0.43 -40.13 54.29
N THR A 9 -0.54 -39.25 55.29
CA THR A 9 -1.02 -37.85 55.06
C THR A 9 0.03 -36.96 54.40
N ALA A 10 1.33 -37.21 54.69
CA ALA A 10 2.42 -36.46 54.06
C ALA A 10 2.64 -36.86 52.58
N ALA A 11 2.39 -38.12 52.20
CA ALA A 11 2.51 -38.61 50.84
C ALA A 11 1.35 -38.11 49.92
N ALA A 12 0.15 -37.90 50.48
CA ALA A 12 -0.99 -37.38 49.72
C ALA A 12 -0.89 -35.88 49.41
N LEU A 13 -0.23 -35.09 50.27
CA LEU A 13 0.01 -33.66 50.03
C LEU A 13 1.14 -33.40 49.03
N ALA A 14 2.11 -34.31 48.87
CA ALA A 14 3.19 -34.18 47.91
C ALA A 14 2.75 -34.47 46.45
N LEU A 15 1.67 -35.21 46.24
CA LEU A 15 1.14 -35.53 44.90
C LEU A 15 0.25 -34.42 44.31
N ILE A 16 -0.26 -33.51 45.13
CA ILE A 16 -1.09 -32.36 44.65
C ILE A 16 -0.24 -31.21 44.12
N ALA A 17 1.05 -31.15 44.46
CA ALA A 17 1.96 -30.09 44.04
C ALA A 17 2.55 -30.28 42.61
N MET A 18 2.34 -31.42 41.93
CA MET A 18 2.93 -31.72 40.62
C MET A 18 2.01 -31.53 39.42
N GLY A 19 0.83 -30.97 39.60
CA GLY A 19 -0.19 -30.90 38.53
C GLY A 19 -0.68 -29.53 38.20
N GLN A 20 0.14 -28.47 38.30
CA GLN A 20 -0.22 -27.24 37.61
C GLN A 20 0.12 -27.39 36.11
N PRO A 21 -0.87 -27.43 35.20
CA PRO A 21 -0.55 -27.31 33.80
C PRO A 21 0.14 -25.94 33.65
N VAL A 22 1.42 -25.98 33.30
CA VAL A 22 2.06 -24.80 32.68
C VAL A 22 1.24 -24.55 31.44
N LEU A 23 0.26 -23.62 31.53
CA LEU A 23 -0.35 -23.05 30.38
C LEU A 23 0.81 -22.45 29.62
N ALA A 24 1.30 -23.18 28.61
CA ALA A 24 2.21 -22.63 27.62
C ALA A 24 1.53 -21.38 27.15
N GLN A 25 2.01 -20.23 27.62
CA GLN A 25 1.58 -18.96 27.07
C GLN A 25 1.83 -19.09 25.57
N ASN A 26 0.76 -19.22 24.82
CA ASN A 26 0.80 -19.19 23.36
C ASN A 26 1.33 -17.82 22.98
N THR A 27 2.66 -17.65 23.03
CA THR A 27 3.31 -16.39 22.72
C THR A 27 3.11 -16.13 21.25
N PHE A 28 2.34 -15.08 20.95
CA PHE A 28 2.18 -14.60 19.57
C PHE A 28 3.53 -14.08 19.03
N PRO A 29 3.90 -14.47 17.78
CA PRO A 29 3.31 -15.49 16.91
C PRO A 29 3.91 -16.89 17.16
N ASN A 30 3.09 -17.95 17.01
CA ASN A 30 3.52 -19.35 17.05
C ASN A 30 3.28 -20.11 15.75
N LYS A 31 2.78 -19.43 14.72
CA LYS A 31 2.55 -19.95 13.35
C LYS A 31 2.80 -18.81 12.33
N PRO A 32 2.92 -19.14 11.03
CA PRO A 32 3.11 -18.13 10.00
C PRO A 32 2.01 -17.06 9.99
N ILE A 33 2.41 -15.80 9.68
CA ILE A 33 1.51 -14.66 9.52
C ILE A 33 1.30 -14.43 8.04
N LYS A 34 0.06 -14.19 7.62
CA LYS A 34 -0.31 -13.81 6.25
C LYS A 34 -0.33 -12.31 6.12
N LEU A 35 0.44 -11.77 5.17
CA LEU A 35 0.39 -10.38 4.74
C LEU A 35 -0.26 -10.29 3.36
N VAL A 36 -1.50 -9.82 3.31
CA VAL A 36 -2.25 -9.66 2.05
C VAL A 36 -1.92 -8.30 1.45
N ILE A 37 -1.46 -8.28 0.19
CA ILE A 37 -1.10 -7.05 -0.53
C ILE A 37 -1.98 -6.80 -1.74
N ALA A 38 -2.11 -5.51 -2.11
CA ALA A 38 -3.15 -5.01 -3.00
C ALA A 38 -2.84 -5.14 -4.50
N PHE A 39 -1.61 -5.48 -4.89
CA PHE A 39 -1.18 -5.47 -6.28
C PHE A 39 -0.51 -6.78 -6.68
N PRO A 40 -0.44 -7.09 -8.00
CA PRO A 40 0.16 -8.32 -8.51
C PRO A 40 1.64 -8.46 -8.16
N ALA A 41 2.16 -9.68 -8.30
CA ALA A 41 3.58 -9.98 -8.18
C ALA A 41 4.43 -9.21 -9.19
N GLY A 42 5.69 -8.92 -8.82
CA GLY A 42 6.69 -8.28 -9.68
C GLY A 42 6.64 -6.76 -9.75
N GLY A 43 5.59 -6.11 -9.21
CA GLY A 43 5.52 -4.64 -9.10
C GLY A 43 6.23 -4.10 -7.85
N PRO A 44 6.34 -2.75 -7.72
CA PRO A 44 7.01 -2.12 -6.59
C PRO A 44 6.48 -2.58 -5.22
N THR A 45 5.15 -2.70 -5.09
CA THR A 45 4.51 -3.17 -3.86
C THR A 45 4.95 -4.57 -3.48
N ASP A 46 4.90 -5.50 -4.44
CA ASP A 46 5.25 -6.89 -4.18
C ASP A 46 6.70 -7.03 -3.73
N ILE A 47 7.62 -6.38 -4.44
CA ILE A 47 9.05 -6.44 -4.16
C ILE A 47 9.38 -5.83 -2.79
N THR A 48 8.85 -4.65 -2.50
CA THR A 48 9.14 -3.97 -1.22
C THR A 48 8.46 -4.65 -0.04
N MET A 49 7.21 -5.11 -0.19
CA MET A 49 6.49 -5.78 0.90
C MET A 49 7.02 -7.19 1.18
N ARG A 50 7.55 -7.92 0.18
CA ARG A 50 8.27 -9.19 0.44
C ARG A 50 9.56 -8.96 1.20
N SER A 51 10.35 -7.93 0.83
CA SER A 51 11.55 -7.59 1.58
C SER A 51 11.23 -7.21 3.04
N LEU A 52 10.17 -6.43 3.24
CA LEU A 52 9.70 -6.09 4.60
C LEU A 52 9.23 -7.33 5.37
N ALA A 53 8.45 -8.21 4.72
CA ALA A 53 7.92 -9.43 5.31
C ALA A 53 9.01 -10.41 5.73
N ASP A 54 10.03 -10.62 4.88
CA ASP A 54 11.15 -11.49 5.16
C ASP A 54 11.94 -11.02 6.40
N ASN A 55 12.18 -9.72 6.50
CA ASN A 55 12.87 -9.14 7.66
C ASN A 55 12.00 -9.18 8.92
N ALA A 56 10.72 -8.85 8.81
CA ALA A 56 9.79 -8.95 9.94
C ALA A 56 9.65 -10.40 10.45
N GLY A 57 9.64 -11.36 9.53
CA GLY A 57 9.59 -12.78 9.87
C GLY A 57 10.78 -13.25 10.72
N LYS A 58 11.99 -12.81 10.37
CA LYS A 58 13.21 -13.09 11.17
C LYS A 58 13.09 -12.52 12.60
N ILE A 59 12.55 -11.31 12.73
CA ILE A 59 12.38 -10.63 14.03
C ILE A 59 11.28 -11.28 14.87
N LEU A 60 10.20 -11.72 14.22
CA LEU A 60 9.07 -12.39 14.87
C LEU A 60 9.36 -13.85 15.26
N GLY A 61 10.33 -14.50 14.60
CA GLY A 61 10.59 -15.92 14.74
C GLY A 61 9.58 -16.81 14.02
N GLN A 62 8.72 -16.24 13.19
CA GLN A 62 7.74 -16.94 12.35
C GLN A 62 7.68 -16.30 10.96
N PRO A 63 7.52 -17.07 9.89
CA PRO A 63 7.42 -16.50 8.54
C PRO A 63 6.26 -15.51 8.39
N VAL A 64 6.50 -14.41 7.66
CA VAL A 64 5.45 -13.52 7.16
C VAL A 64 5.28 -13.79 5.67
N ILE A 65 4.17 -14.44 5.31
CA ILE A 65 3.90 -14.93 3.95
C ILE A 65 3.07 -13.89 3.19
N VAL A 66 3.63 -13.38 2.08
CA VAL A 66 2.94 -12.41 1.23
C VAL A 66 1.98 -13.11 0.27
N GLU A 67 0.71 -12.70 0.31
CA GLU A 67 -0.36 -13.12 -0.61
C GLU A 67 -0.80 -11.92 -1.46
N ASN A 68 -0.67 -12.01 -2.79
CA ASN A 68 -1.12 -10.97 -3.70
C ASN A 68 -2.64 -11.12 -3.97
N LYS A 69 -3.41 -10.05 -3.70
CA LYS A 69 -4.86 -10.00 -3.94
C LYS A 69 -5.24 -8.72 -4.68
N PRO A 70 -4.91 -8.64 -5.99
CA PRO A 70 -5.14 -7.44 -6.78
C PRO A 70 -6.62 -7.27 -7.15
N GLY A 71 -7.03 -6.02 -7.33
CA GLY A 71 -8.37 -5.67 -7.82
C GLY A 71 -9.05 -4.58 -6.98
N ALA A 72 -10.20 -4.13 -7.46
CA ALA A 72 -11.02 -3.08 -6.84
C ALA A 72 -10.22 -1.83 -6.40
N GLY A 73 -9.28 -1.36 -7.24
CA GLY A 73 -8.44 -0.21 -6.90
C GLY A 73 -7.53 -0.43 -5.67
N GLY A 74 -7.21 -1.67 -5.34
CA GLY A 74 -6.34 -2.03 -4.21
C GLY A 74 -7.06 -2.22 -2.87
N THR A 75 -8.38 -2.30 -2.84
CA THR A 75 -9.16 -2.36 -1.59
C THR A 75 -9.46 -3.77 -1.09
N LEU A 76 -9.24 -4.82 -1.92
CA LEU A 76 -9.55 -6.20 -1.57
C LEU A 76 -8.82 -6.73 -0.32
N PRO A 77 -7.55 -6.36 -0.04
CA PRO A 77 -6.90 -6.76 1.22
C PRO A 77 -7.62 -6.23 2.47
N ALA A 78 -8.03 -4.96 2.47
CA ALA A 78 -8.78 -4.37 3.58
C ALA A 78 -10.17 -5.00 3.73
N GLN A 79 -10.82 -5.35 2.63
CA GLN A 79 -12.09 -6.08 2.65
C GLN A 79 -11.91 -7.48 3.27
N GLN A 80 -10.80 -8.16 3.00
CA GLN A 80 -10.51 -9.48 3.59
C GLN A 80 -10.36 -9.41 5.11
N LEU A 81 -9.86 -8.31 5.66
CA LEU A 81 -9.76 -8.13 7.12
C LEU A 81 -11.12 -8.20 7.81
N GLN A 82 -12.23 -7.84 7.10
CA GLN A 82 -13.57 -7.82 7.68
C GLN A 82 -14.10 -9.22 8.05
N SER A 83 -13.55 -10.28 7.45
CA SER A 83 -13.91 -11.67 7.72
C SER A 83 -12.79 -12.48 8.38
N ALA A 84 -11.61 -11.88 8.57
CA ALA A 84 -10.48 -12.54 9.20
C ALA A 84 -10.60 -12.52 10.73
N GLN A 85 -10.00 -13.52 11.38
CA GLN A 85 -9.92 -13.56 12.84
C GLN A 85 -9.03 -12.42 13.36
N ALA A 86 -9.45 -11.80 14.46
CA ALA A 86 -8.72 -10.70 15.10
C ALA A 86 -7.59 -11.24 16.02
N ASP A 87 -6.77 -12.16 15.49
CA ASP A 87 -5.71 -12.88 16.20
C ASP A 87 -4.28 -12.45 15.78
N GLY A 88 -4.17 -11.51 14.81
CA GLY A 88 -2.90 -11.01 14.29
C GLY A 88 -2.24 -11.87 13.22
N TYR A 89 -2.79 -13.04 12.86
CA TYR A 89 -2.21 -13.93 11.84
C TYR A 89 -2.63 -13.59 10.40
N THR A 90 -3.55 -12.65 10.23
CA THR A 90 -3.86 -12.05 8.93
C THR A 90 -3.75 -10.54 9.06
N VAL A 91 -2.83 -9.96 8.31
CA VAL A 91 -2.65 -8.51 8.19
C VAL A 91 -2.71 -8.11 6.72
N ALA A 92 -3.00 -6.85 6.43
CA ALA A 92 -3.19 -6.39 5.08
C ALA A 92 -2.50 -5.05 4.82
N GLN A 93 -2.03 -4.85 3.59
CA GLN A 93 -1.66 -3.54 3.07
C GLN A 93 -2.91 -2.65 2.98
N ILE A 94 -2.79 -1.40 3.42
CA ILE A 94 -3.84 -0.39 3.39
C ILE A 94 -3.42 0.78 2.49
N PRO A 95 -3.68 0.73 1.17
CA PRO A 95 -3.43 1.85 0.27
C PRO A 95 -4.54 2.90 0.34
N LEU A 96 -4.31 4.11 -0.19
CA LEU A 96 -5.26 5.23 -0.15
C LEU A 96 -6.65 4.89 -0.71
N GLY A 97 -6.76 3.95 -1.66
CA GLY A 97 -8.04 3.48 -2.19
C GLY A 97 -9.03 3.04 -1.11
N VAL A 98 -8.52 2.50 0.01
CA VAL A 98 -9.32 2.06 1.16
C VAL A 98 -10.12 3.22 1.77
N PHE A 99 -9.55 4.42 1.83
CA PHE A 99 -10.18 5.58 2.45
C PHE A 99 -11.23 6.28 1.57
N ARG A 100 -11.24 5.98 0.27
CA ARG A 100 -12.18 6.56 -0.70
C ARG A 100 -13.31 5.63 -1.13
N ILE A 101 -13.16 4.31 -0.90
CA ILE A 101 -14.09 3.31 -1.45
C ILE A 101 -15.54 3.55 -1.01
N GLY A 102 -15.77 3.99 0.23
CA GLY A 102 -17.11 4.26 0.76
C GLY A 102 -17.87 5.39 0.03
N TYR A 103 -17.15 6.27 -0.67
CA TYR A 103 -17.76 7.36 -1.46
C TYR A 103 -18.11 6.97 -2.88
N THR A 104 -17.49 5.92 -3.40
CA THR A 104 -17.63 5.48 -4.80
C THR A 104 -18.39 4.16 -4.94
N THR A 105 -18.43 3.36 -3.86
CA THR A 105 -19.02 2.02 -3.85
C THR A 105 -19.77 1.80 -2.54
N LYS A 106 -20.87 1.07 -2.57
CA LYS A 106 -21.56 0.66 -1.36
C LYS A 106 -20.74 -0.43 -0.65
N ILE A 107 -20.29 -0.13 0.56
CA ILE A 107 -19.60 -1.06 1.46
C ILE A 107 -20.38 -1.16 2.77
N ASN A 108 -20.19 -2.25 3.50
CA ASN A 108 -20.81 -2.53 4.80
C ASN A 108 -19.83 -2.46 5.97
N TRP A 109 -18.71 -1.78 5.79
CA TRP A 109 -17.66 -1.56 6.79
C TRP A 109 -17.13 -0.12 6.70
N ASP A 110 -16.53 0.35 7.79
CA ASP A 110 -15.96 1.70 7.91
C ASP A 110 -14.43 1.61 7.89
N PRO A 111 -13.76 2.22 6.91
CA PRO A 111 -12.30 2.18 6.82
C PRO A 111 -11.57 2.64 8.09
N VAL A 112 -12.15 3.59 8.83
CA VAL A 112 -11.52 4.13 10.04
C VAL A 112 -11.80 3.26 11.27
N LYS A 113 -13.03 2.74 11.41
CA LYS A 113 -13.48 2.06 12.62
C LYS A 113 -13.28 0.56 12.61
N ASP A 114 -13.21 -0.04 11.43
CA ASP A 114 -13.23 -1.51 11.26
C ASP A 114 -11.86 -2.08 10.86
N ILE A 115 -10.79 -1.29 11.06
CA ILE A 115 -9.39 -1.72 10.88
C ILE A 115 -8.60 -1.33 12.13
N SER A 116 -7.81 -2.26 12.65
CA SER A 116 -6.77 -1.98 13.64
C SER A 116 -5.49 -1.58 12.90
N TYR A 117 -5.14 -0.30 12.90
CA TYR A 117 -3.95 0.20 12.21
C TYR A 117 -2.68 -0.21 12.95
N VAL A 118 -1.76 -0.90 12.27
CA VAL A 118 -0.53 -1.40 12.88
C VAL A 118 0.61 -0.41 12.71
N ILE A 119 0.95 -0.05 11.47
CA ILE A 119 2.09 0.80 11.14
C ILE A 119 1.97 1.34 9.72
N ASN A 120 2.34 2.60 9.47
CA ASN A 120 2.63 3.08 8.12
C ASN A 120 4.12 2.86 7.82
N VAL A 121 4.44 2.37 6.62
CA VAL A 121 5.80 1.90 6.32
C VAL A 121 6.48 2.68 5.20
N THR A 122 5.73 3.13 4.21
CA THR A 122 6.26 3.85 3.04
C THR A 122 5.14 4.57 2.30
N GLY A 123 5.42 5.07 1.10
CA GLY A 123 4.45 5.65 0.20
C GLY A 123 4.93 5.59 -1.25
N TYR A 124 3.99 5.70 -2.18
CA TYR A 124 4.31 5.78 -3.60
C TYR A 124 4.67 7.20 -3.99
N ALA A 125 5.73 7.33 -4.79
CA ALA A 125 5.95 8.46 -5.66
C ALA A 125 5.34 8.14 -7.04
N PHE A 126 4.87 9.14 -7.75
CA PHE A 126 4.13 9.00 -8.99
C PHE A 126 4.66 9.90 -10.10
N GLY A 127 4.31 9.56 -11.32
CA GLY A 127 4.57 10.39 -12.50
C GLY A 127 3.83 9.90 -13.74
N ILE A 128 3.94 10.68 -14.81
CA ILE A 128 3.49 10.30 -16.13
C ILE A 128 4.70 9.96 -16.99
N VAL A 129 4.65 8.79 -17.63
CA VAL A 129 5.67 8.31 -18.55
C VAL A 129 5.09 8.03 -19.92
N VAL A 130 5.93 8.15 -20.95
CA VAL A 130 5.62 7.88 -22.36
C VAL A 130 6.75 7.06 -22.99
N PRO A 131 6.55 6.40 -24.15
CA PRO A 131 7.65 5.77 -24.91
C PRO A 131 8.76 6.79 -25.21
N ALA A 132 10.01 6.43 -24.95
CA ALA A 132 11.15 7.34 -25.11
C ALA A 132 11.32 7.80 -26.57
N ASP A 133 11.05 6.90 -27.53
CA ASP A 133 11.14 7.18 -28.98
C ASP A 133 9.88 7.79 -29.58
N GLY A 134 8.81 7.90 -28.78
CA GLY A 134 7.53 8.47 -29.20
C GLY A 134 7.61 9.99 -29.48
N PRO A 135 6.56 10.58 -30.05
CA PRO A 135 6.52 12.01 -30.39
C PRO A 135 6.40 12.92 -29.18
N LEU A 136 5.94 12.42 -28.02
CA LEU A 136 5.70 13.20 -26.83
C LEU A 136 7.00 13.29 -25.99
N LYS A 137 7.74 14.38 -26.13
CA LYS A 137 9.06 14.53 -25.47
C LYS A 137 8.98 15.32 -24.15
N THR A 138 7.97 16.17 -24.02
CA THR A 138 7.74 17.06 -22.88
C THR A 138 6.29 17.03 -22.45
N TRP A 139 6.02 17.55 -21.24
CA TRP A 139 4.64 17.76 -20.79
C TRP A 139 3.86 18.71 -21.70
N ALA A 140 4.54 19.72 -22.26
CA ALA A 140 3.93 20.63 -23.22
C ALA A 140 3.47 19.92 -24.50
N ASP A 141 4.28 18.99 -25.04
CA ASP A 141 3.89 18.17 -26.21
C ASP A 141 2.68 17.30 -25.90
N PHE A 142 2.66 16.69 -24.69
CA PHE A 142 1.53 15.88 -24.22
C PHE A 142 0.23 16.68 -24.22
N VAL A 143 0.26 17.88 -23.62
CA VAL A 143 -0.90 18.76 -23.53
C VAL A 143 -1.31 19.26 -24.92
N ALA A 144 -0.36 19.66 -25.76
CA ALA A 144 -0.62 20.11 -27.12
C ALA A 144 -1.28 19.02 -27.97
N TYR A 145 -0.75 17.80 -27.92
CA TYR A 145 -1.33 16.65 -28.62
C TYR A 145 -2.77 16.37 -28.15
N ALA A 146 -3.00 16.33 -26.82
CA ALA A 146 -4.32 16.05 -26.28
C ALA A 146 -5.35 17.13 -26.62
N LYS A 147 -4.95 18.40 -26.70
CA LYS A 147 -5.82 19.51 -27.17
C LYS A 147 -6.16 19.41 -28.65
N ALA A 148 -5.19 19.05 -29.49
CA ALA A 148 -5.41 18.84 -30.91
C ALA A 148 -6.23 17.58 -31.24
N ASN A 149 -6.24 16.60 -30.35
CA ASN A 149 -6.86 15.29 -30.52
C ASN A 149 -7.70 14.89 -29.30
N PRO A 150 -8.81 15.58 -28.99
CA PRO A 150 -9.60 15.30 -27.79
C PRO A 150 -10.04 13.83 -27.69
N GLY A 151 -9.78 13.17 -26.55
CA GLY A 151 -10.14 11.78 -26.31
C GLY A 151 -9.33 10.73 -27.08
N LYS A 152 -8.29 11.11 -27.86
CA LYS A 152 -7.47 10.17 -28.61
C LYS A 152 -6.18 9.76 -27.88
N LEU A 153 -5.72 10.56 -26.91
CA LEU A 153 -4.56 10.22 -26.12
C LEU A 153 -4.95 9.16 -25.07
N THR A 154 -4.48 7.93 -25.29
CA THR A 154 -4.71 6.83 -24.35
C THR A 154 -3.66 6.84 -23.25
N TYR A 155 -4.09 6.72 -22.00
CA TYR A 155 -3.19 6.50 -20.87
C TYR A 155 -3.67 5.35 -20.01
N GLY A 156 -2.73 4.60 -19.46
CA GLY A 156 -3.02 3.55 -18.51
C GLY A 156 -2.74 3.96 -17.07
N SER A 157 -3.41 3.31 -16.13
CA SER A 157 -3.08 3.36 -14.70
C SER A 157 -3.23 1.99 -14.04
N THR A 158 -2.79 1.86 -12.79
CA THR A 158 -2.90 0.62 -12.00
C THR A 158 -4.31 0.34 -11.47
N GLY A 159 -5.33 0.88 -12.13
CA GLY A 159 -6.75 0.60 -11.87
C GLY A 159 -7.60 1.85 -11.75
N THR A 160 -8.90 1.64 -11.94
CA THR A 160 -9.92 2.68 -11.73
C THR A 160 -9.93 3.11 -10.27
N LEU A 161 -10.12 4.42 -10.02
CA LEU A 161 -10.16 5.03 -8.68
C LEU A 161 -8.86 4.90 -7.88
N THR A 162 -7.75 4.48 -8.48
CA THR A 162 -6.42 4.57 -7.87
C THR A 162 -5.90 6.00 -7.90
N SER A 163 -4.86 6.31 -7.09
CA SER A 163 -4.25 7.64 -7.10
C SER A 163 -3.72 8.05 -8.48
N PRO A 164 -3.07 7.17 -9.27
CA PRO A 164 -2.68 7.49 -10.64
C PRO A 164 -3.85 7.90 -11.54
N HIS A 165 -4.96 7.18 -11.48
CA HIS A 165 -6.16 7.54 -12.25
C HIS A 165 -6.71 8.91 -11.83
N LEU A 166 -7.05 9.08 -10.55
CA LEU A 166 -7.73 10.30 -10.07
C LEU A 166 -6.87 11.55 -10.22
N THR A 167 -5.56 11.45 -9.99
CA THR A 167 -4.66 12.61 -10.16
C THR A 167 -4.50 12.96 -11.63
N THR A 168 -4.44 11.99 -12.52
CA THR A 168 -4.39 12.27 -13.98
C THR A 168 -5.66 12.95 -14.44
N GLU A 169 -6.84 12.51 -14.01
CA GLU A 169 -8.10 13.16 -14.32
C GLU A 169 -8.17 14.61 -13.79
N LEU A 170 -7.67 14.84 -12.57
CA LEU A 170 -7.59 16.18 -12.00
C LEU A 170 -6.65 17.09 -12.79
N VAL A 171 -5.49 16.57 -13.21
CA VAL A 171 -4.53 17.30 -14.07
C VAL A 171 -5.15 17.57 -15.44
N ALA A 172 -5.82 16.59 -16.05
CA ALA A 172 -6.47 16.72 -17.33
C ALA A 172 -7.56 17.81 -17.29
N GLN A 173 -8.39 17.83 -16.25
CA GLN A 173 -9.39 18.87 -16.02
C GLN A 173 -8.74 20.26 -15.92
N LYS A 174 -7.67 20.41 -15.14
CA LYS A 174 -6.95 21.70 -15.00
C LYS A 174 -6.23 22.14 -16.27
N ALA A 175 -5.73 21.19 -17.08
CA ALA A 175 -5.07 21.47 -18.36
C ALA A 175 -6.06 21.72 -19.51
N GLY A 176 -7.35 21.47 -19.30
CA GLY A 176 -8.39 21.57 -20.35
C GLY A 176 -8.19 20.55 -21.46
N ILE A 177 -7.83 19.30 -21.13
CA ILE A 177 -7.60 18.18 -22.07
C ILE A 177 -8.52 17.01 -21.77
N GLN A 178 -8.81 16.22 -22.80
CA GLN A 178 -9.59 14.98 -22.70
C GLN A 178 -8.69 13.79 -23.01
N LEU A 179 -8.60 12.85 -22.07
CA LEU A 179 -7.79 11.65 -22.17
C LEU A 179 -8.69 10.40 -22.18
N GLN A 180 -8.17 9.29 -22.72
CA GLN A 180 -8.84 8.00 -22.66
C GLN A 180 -8.11 7.11 -21.67
N HIS A 181 -8.75 6.81 -20.52
CA HIS A 181 -8.20 5.93 -19.48
C HIS A 181 -8.36 4.46 -19.80
N VAL A 182 -7.29 3.68 -19.58
CA VAL A 182 -7.27 2.21 -19.69
C VAL A 182 -6.75 1.62 -18.36
N PRO A 183 -7.60 0.96 -17.57
CA PRO A 183 -7.19 0.39 -16.29
C PRO A 183 -6.43 -0.92 -16.45
N TYR A 184 -5.32 -1.06 -15.73
CA TYR A 184 -4.53 -2.29 -15.58
C TYR A 184 -4.60 -2.79 -14.13
N LYS A 185 -4.33 -4.08 -13.90
CA LYS A 185 -4.34 -4.64 -12.53
C LYS A 185 -3.10 -4.25 -11.72
N GLY A 186 -2.00 -3.86 -12.38
CA GLY A 186 -0.75 -3.52 -11.73
C GLY A 186 0.28 -2.92 -12.68
N SER A 187 1.42 -2.51 -12.11
CA SER A 187 2.48 -1.77 -12.78
C SER A 187 3.17 -2.59 -13.89
N ALA A 188 3.40 -3.89 -13.69
CA ALA A 188 4.15 -4.71 -14.63
C ALA A 188 3.48 -4.78 -16.02
N ASP A 189 2.20 -5.14 -16.08
CA ASP A 189 1.43 -5.20 -17.32
C ASP A 189 1.26 -3.82 -17.95
N LEU A 190 1.07 -2.79 -17.12
CA LEU A 190 0.96 -1.41 -17.56
C LEU A 190 2.25 -0.94 -18.25
N MET A 191 3.42 -1.20 -17.66
CA MET A 191 4.70 -0.84 -18.26
C MET A 191 4.94 -1.57 -19.57
N LEU A 192 4.57 -2.85 -19.67
CA LEU A 192 4.67 -3.62 -20.91
C LEU A 192 3.80 -3.00 -22.02
N ALA A 193 2.58 -2.58 -21.70
CA ALA A 193 1.66 -1.96 -22.66
C ALA A 193 2.19 -0.62 -23.21
N VAL A 194 2.85 0.20 -22.38
CA VAL A 194 3.45 1.46 -22.85
C VAL A 194 4.72 1.21 -23.65
N VAL A 195 5.60 0.32 -23.19
CA VAL A 195 6.85 -0.02 -23.91
C VAL A 195 6.56 -0.64 -25.27
N SER A 196 5.48 -1.43 -25.39
CA SER A 196 5.07 -2.04 -26.68
C SER A 196 4.28 -1.08 -27.59
N GLY A 197 3.98 0.13 -27.17
CA GLY A 197 3.21 1.11 -27.96
C GLY A 197 1.69 0.86 -27.99
N GLN A 198 1.17 -0.08 -27.16
CA GLN A 198 -0.29 -0.26 -27.01
C GLN A 198 -0.95 0.94 -26.32
N LEU A 199 -0.20 1.66 -25.49
CA LEU A 199 -0.61 2.90 -24.85
C LEU A 199 0.36 4.01 -25.19
N MET A 200 -0.19 5.22 -25.30
CA MET A 200 0.62 6.41 -25.53
C MET A 200 1.28 6.93 -24.25
N ALA A 201 0.73 6.64 -23.09
CA ALA A 201 1.25 7.06 -21.78
C ALA A 201 0.86 6.11 -20.66
N ALA A 202 1.56 6.20 -19.54
CA ALA A 202 1.10 5.65 -18.26
C ALA A 202 1.23 6.69 -17.15
N ALA A 203 0.24 6.67 -16.28
CA ALA A 203 0.29 7.28 -14.96
C ALA A 203 0.50 6.15 -13.94
N ASP A 204 1.63 6.13 -13.27
CA ASP A 204 1.98 5.04 -12.35
C ASP A 204 2.83 5.55 -11.20
N SER A 205 3.00 4.69 -10.19
CA SER A 205 4.09 4.82 -9.25
C SER A 205 5.43 4.63 -9.95
N THR A 206 6.52 4.87 -9.25
CA THR A 206 7.89 4.73 -9.78
C THR A 206 8.28 3.31 -10.19
N GLY A 207 7.30 2.41 -10.37
CA GLY A 207 7.43 1.13 -11.07
C GLY A 207 7.95 1.25 -12.49
N PHE A 208 7.83 2.42 -13.10
CA PHE A 208 8.43 2.76 -14.39
C PHE A 208 9.96 2.94 -14.35
N ALA A 209 10.58 3.12 -13.16
CA ALA A 209 11.99 3.47 -13.04
C ALA A 209 12.93 2.55 -13.83
N PRO A 210 12.82 1.21 -13.77
CA PRO A 210 13.71 0.33 -14.55
C PRO A 210 13.59 0.51 -16.07
N GLN A 211 12.40 0.87 -16.57
CA GLN A 211 12.20 1.09 -18.01
C GLN A 211 12.72 2.46 -18.45
N VAL A 212 12.69 3.46 -17.57
CA VAL A 212 13.30 4.78 -17.82
C VAL A 212 14.83 4.66 -17.80
N GLU A 213 15.41 3.95 -16.81
CA GLU A 213 16.83 3.66 -16.71
C GLU A 213 17.35 2.88 -17.95
N ALA A 214 16.52 1.98 -18.50
CA ALA A 214 16.80 1.25 -19.74
C ALA A 214 16.59 2.08 -21.02
N GLY A 215 16.22 3.36 -20.92
CA GLY A 215 15.99 4.26 -22.05
C GLY A 215 14.73 3.96 -22.86
N LYS A 216 13.84 3.08 -22.39
CA LYS A 216 12.60 2.70 -23.09
C LYS A 216 11.45 3.66 -22.86
N LEU A 217 11.40 4.28 -21.67
CA LEU A 217 10.41 5.26 -21.29
C LEU A 217 11.04 6.60 -20.93
N ARG A 218 10.25 7.64 -21.01
CA ARG A 218 10.58 9.02 -20.60
C ARG A 218 9.60 9.50 -19.56
N VAL A 219 10.09 10.08 -18.46
CA VAL A 219 9.25 10.73 -17.45
C VAL A 219 8.93 12.14 -17.93
N LEU A 220 7.65 12.46 -18.03
CA LEU A 220 7.19 13.81 -18.40
C LEU A 220 7.00 14.75 -17.20
N ASN A 221 6.58 14.19 -16.08
CA ASN A 221 6.44 14.91 -14.81
C ASN A 221 6.43 13.93 -13.63
N THR A 222 6.62 14.48 -12.43
CA THR A 222 6.45 13.78 -11.14
C THR A 222 5.48 14.57 -10.26
N TRP A 223 4.96 13.94 -9.20
CA TRP A 223 3.82 14.51 -8.44
C TRP A 223 4.14 14.84 -6.99
N GLY A 224 5.41 14.74 -6.60
CA GLY A 224 5.88 15.13 -5.28
C GLY A 224 6.00 16.64 -5.09
N GLU A 225 6.26 17.09 -3.86
CA GLU A 225 6.62 18.47 -3.54
C GLU A 225 7.93 18.90 -4.20
N LYS A 226 8.85 17.94 -4.40
CA LYS A 226 10.16 18.09 -5.03
C LYS A 226 10.31 17.07 -6.13
N ARG A 227 11.22 17.33 -7.06
CA ARG A 227 11.64 16.35 -8.06
C ARG A 227 12.18 15.11 -7.38
N LEU A 228 12.01 13.97 -8.01
CA LEU A 228 12.57 12.71 -7.55
C LEU A 228 14.07 12.66 -7.85
N ASP A 229 14.88 12.14 -6.92
CA ASP A 229 16.35 12.10 -7.05
C ASP A 229 16.79 11.28 -8.28
N LYS A 230 16.07 10.20 -8.60
CA LYS A 230 16.31 9.42 -9.82
C LYS A 230 15.95 10.14 -11.12
N PHE A 231 15.07 11.13 -11.07
CA PHE A 231 14.53 11.84 -12.25
C PHE A 231 14.66 13.37 -12.11
N PRO A 232 15.87 13.90 -11.88
CA PRO A 232 16.07 15.33 -11.58
C PRO A 232 15.66 16.27 -12.73
N ASN A 233 15.59 15.75 -13.95
CA ASN A 233 15.14 16.50 -15.13
C ASN A 233 13.64 16.50 -15.34
N ALA A 234 12.88 15.65 -14.63
CA ALA A 234 11.42 15.62 -14.73
C ALA A 234 10.81 16.65 -13.78
N PRO A 235 10.07 17.65 -14.31
CA PRO A 235 9.46 18.68 -13.46
C PRO A 235 8.35 18.07 -12.60
N THR A 236 8.08 18.69 -11.45
CA THR A 236 6.89 18.37 -10.66
C THR A 236 5.64 19.01 -11.28
N LEU A 237 4.45 18.51 -10.90
CA LEU A 237 3.20 19.18 -11.30
C LEU A 237 3.12 20.62 -10.79
N LYS A 238 3.69 20.93 -9.61
CA LYS A 238 3.78 22.31 -9.09
C LYS A 238 4.64 23.21 -9.99
N GLU A 239 5.80 22.73 -10.41
CA GLU A 239 6.68 23.48 -11.34
C GLU A 239 6.02 23.71 -12.71
N LEU A 240 5.10 22.83 -13.10
CA LEU A 240 4.30 22.97 -14.32
C LEU A 240 3.05 23.87 -14.15
N GLY A 241 2.87 24.48 -12.97
CA GLY A 241 1.77 25.41 -12.69
C GLY A 241 0.47 24.73 -12.22
N TYR A 242 0.48 23.42 -11.96
CA TYR A 242 -0.66 22.72 -11.37
C TYR A 242 -0.43 22.63 -9.86
N ASP A 243 -1.19 23.35 -9.06
CA ASP A 243 -1.14 23.20 -7.60
C ASP A 243 -1.70 21.85 -7.17
N ILE A 244 -0.92 20.80 -7.44
CA ILE A 244 -1.21 19.39 -7.16
C ILE A 244 0.05 18.74 -6.63
N VAL A 245 -0.07 18.14 -5.45
CA VAL A 245 0.92 17.22 -4.87
C VAL A 245 0.20 15.93 -4.52
N GLN A 246 0.71 14.82 -4.99
CA GLN A 246 0.16 13.50 -4.73
C GLN A 246 1.23 12.56 -4.21
N ASN A 247 1.18 12.33 -2.92
CA ASN A 247 1.86 11.21 -2.25
C ASN A 247 0.80 10.19 -1.85
N SER A 248 1.18 8.93 -1.82
CA SER A 248 0.25 7.87 -1.43
C SER A 248 0.89 6.99 -0.35
N PRO A 249 0.90 7.45 0.89
CA PRO A 249 1.33 6.64 2.02
C PRO A 249 0.52 5.34 2.10
N PHE A 250 1.18 4.25 2.49
CA PHE A 250 0.52 3.01 2.82
C PHE A 250 1.25 2.26 3.92
N GLY A 251 0.50 1.48 4.64
CA GLY A 251 1.01 0.69 5.74
C GLY A 251 0.25 -0.62 5.89
N ILE A 252 0.26 -1.13 7.09
CA ILE A 252 -0.29 -2.43 7.47
C ILE A 252 -1.41 -2.22 8.47
N GLY A 253 -2.54 -2.87 8.23
CA GLY A 253 -3.67 -3.00 9.15
C GLY A 253 -3.95 -4.46 9.49
N ALA A 254 -4.64 -4.66 10.60
CA ALA A 254 -5.15 -5.94 11.09
C ALA A 254 -6.68 -5.87 11.24
N PRO A 255 -7.38 -7.00 11.42
CA PRO A 255 -8.81 -7.01 11.71
C PRO A 255 -9.14 -6.16 12.95
N LYS A 256 -10.33 -5.54 12.94
CA LYS A 256 -10.84 -4.82 14.10
C LYS A 256 -10.84 -5.73 15.33
N GLY A 257 -10.41 -5.17 16.47
CA GLY A 257 -10.37 -5.89 17.74
C GLY A 257 -9.17 -6.82 17.92
N THR A 258 -8.17 -6.78 17.03
CA THR A 258 -6.88 -7.43 17.26
C THR A 258 -6.29 -6.93 18.59
N PRO A 259 -5.88 -7.84 19.51
CA PRO A 259 -5.41 -7.45 20.85
C PRO A 259 -4.27 -6.44 20.79
N PRO A 260 -4.24 -5.45 21.69
CA PRO A 260 -3.24 -4.36 21.66
C PRO A 260 -1.79 -4.83 21.78
N ASP A 261 -1.53 -5.91 22.51
CA ASP A 261 -0.23 -6.52 22.64
C ASP A 261 0.23 -7.19 21.34
N VAL A 262 -0.70 -7.83 20.61
CA VAL A 262 -0.47 -8.38 19.27
C VAL A 262 -0.16 -7.26 18.28
N VAL A 263 -0.96 -6.19 18.26
CA VAL A 263 -0.71 -5.02 17.41
C VAL A 263 0.66 -4.43 17.69
N ARG A 264 1.03 -4.26 18.96
CA ARG A 264 2.36 -3.75 19.37
C ARG A 264 3.48 -4.69 18.92
N ARG A 265 3.32 -6.01 19.07
CA ARG A 265 4.32 -7.00 18.64
C ARG A 265 4.55 -6.95 17.12
N LEU A 266 3.47 -6.83 16.34
CA LEU A 266 3.54 -6.65 14.89
C LEU A 266 4.20 -5.32 14.53
N HIS A 267 3.74 -4.21 15.13
CA HIS A 267 4.30 -2.87 14.94
C HIS A 267 5.82 -2.86 15.15
N ASP A 268 6.29 -3.37 16.30
CA ASP A 268 7.71 -3.33 16.65
C ASP A 268 8.57 -4.17 15.70
N ALA A 269 8.04 -5.30 15.24
CA ALA A 269 8.72 -6.15 14.27
C ALA A 269 8.82 -5.48 12.89
N PHE A 270 7.72 -4.92 12.38
CA PHE A 270 7.73 -4.21 11.11
C PHE A 270 8.55 -2.93 11.17
N LYS A 271 8.52 -2.20 12.28
CA LYS A 271 9.35 -1.01 12.47
C LYS A 271 10.85 -1.34 12.37
N LYS A 272 11.31 -2.37 13.05
CA LYS A 272 12.69 -2.84 12.93
C LYS A 272 13.01 -3.34 11.51
N ALA A 273 12.08 -4.03 10.88
CA ALA A 273 12.23 -4.50 9.50
C ALA A 273 12.38 -3.36 8.49
N MET A 274 11.80 -2.19 8.75
CA MET A 274 11.98 -0.98 7.92
C MET A 274 13.41 -0.44 7.95
N GLU A 275 14.18 -0.73 8.99
CA GLU A 275 15.56 -0.26 9.17
C GLU A 275 16.57 -1.20 8.50
N GLU A 276 16.15 -2.38 8.06
CA GLU A 276 17.02 -3.38 7.45
C GLU A 276 17.51 -2.93 6.06
N PRO A 277 18.82 -3.07 5.77
CA PRO A 277 19.42 -2.61 4.52
C PRO A 277 18.73 -3.16 3.27
N SER A 278 18.24 -4.41 3.30
CA SER A 278 17.54 -5.04 2.18
C SER A 278 16.20 -4.36 1.88
N TYR A 279 15.47 -3.92 2.91
CA TYR A 279 14.24 -3.16 2.73
C TYR A 279 14.51 -1.76 2.19
N VAL A 280 15.48 -1.04 2.78
CA VAL A 280 15.88 0.28 2.31
C VAL A 280 16.32 0.24 0.84
N ALA A 281 17.14 -0.75 0.46
CA ALA A 281 17.57 -0.94 -0.94
C ALA A 281 16.38 -1.25 -1.86
N SER A 282 15.39 -2.03 -1.40
CA SER A 282 14.18 -2.31 -2.17
C SER A 282 13.33 -1.05 -2.44
N LEU A 283 13.24 -0.14 -1.48
CA LEU A 283 12.58 1.16 -1.65
C LEU A 283 13.35 2.06 -2.61
N ALA A 284 14.67 2.18 -2.43
CA ALA A 284 15.54 3.02 -3.25
C ALA A 284 15.50 2.62 -4.74
N ARG A 285 15.27 1.33 -5.06
CA ARG A 285 15.08 0.87 -6.44
C ARG A 285 13.94 1.62 -7.15
N TYR A 286 12.93 2.04 -6.43
CA TYR A 286 11.73 2.69 -6.94
C TYR A 286 11.59 4.14 -6.47
N ASP A 287 12.67 4.75 -5.97
CA ASP A 287 12.65 6.11 -5.43
C ASP A 287 11.54 6.33 -4.38
N MET A 288 11.23 5.27 -3.65
CA MET A 288 10.30 5.28 -2.51
C MET A 288 11.09 5.55 -1.24
N LEU A 289 10.52 6.34 -0.35
CA LEU A 289 11.13 6.68 0.94
C LEU A 289 10.41 5.98 2.09
N PRO A 290 11.14 5.57 3.15
CA PRO A 290 10.49 5.18 4.39
C PRO A 290 9.57 6.31 4.89
N ASN A 291 8.36 5.95 5.28
CA ASN A 291 7.38 6.89 5.82
C ASN A 291 6.73 6.24 7.05
N TYR A 292 7.41 6.37 8.17
CA TYR A 292 6.97 5.76 9.42
C TYR A 292 5.86 6.58 10.09
N LEU A 293 4.76 5.90 10.44
CA LEU A 293 3.79 6.37 11.43
C LEU A 293 3.54 5.26 12.44
N SER A 294 3.49 5.62 13.71
CA SER A 294 3.06 4.69 14.78
C SER A 294 1.61 4.24 14.57
N SER A 295 1.16 3.21 15.29
CA SER A 295 -0.24 2.76 15.23
C SER A 295 -1.22 3.90 15.54
N ALA A 296 -0.90 4.76 16.51
CA ALA A 296 -1.74 5.90 16.87
C ALA A 296 -1.75 6.98 15.78
N ASP A 297 -0.57 7.34 15.25
CA ASP A 297 -0.45 8.34 14.19
C ASP A 297 -1.06 7.85 12.89
N TYR A 298 -0.95 6.54 12.58
CA TYR A 298 -1.55 5.95 11.39
C TYR A 298 -3.09 5.91 11.51
N THR A 299 -3.62 5.66 12.71
CA THR A 299 -5.07 5.77 12.98
C THR A 299 -5.55 7.21 12.74
N LYS A 300 -4.80 8.21 13.26
CA LYS A 300 -5.11 9.62 13.02
C LYS A 300 -5.02 9.98 11.54
N PHE A 301 -3.98 9.51 10.84
CA PHE A 301 -3.84 9.68 9.39
C PHE A 301 -5.05 9.13 8.64
N ALA A 302 -5.57 7.95 9.02
CA ALA A 302 -6.76 7.35 8.42
C ALA A 302 -7.99 8.25 8.58
N GLN A 303 -8.22 8.77 9.81
CA GLN A 303 -9.32 9.70 10.12
C GLN A 303 -9.25 10.98 9.27
N ASP A 304 -8.07 11.60 9.18
CA ASP A 304 -7.87 12.83 8.42
C ASP A 304 -7.99 12.58 6.90
N THR A 305 -7.57 11.39 6.43
CA THR A 305 -7.52 11.05 5.01
C THR A 305 -8.90 10.81 4.42
N VAL A 306 -9.81 10.16 5.14
CA VAL A 306 -11.19 9.92 4.66
C VAL A 306 -11.86 11.22 4.22
N GLY A 307 -11.73 12.31 5.01
CA GLY A 307 -12.28 13.61 4.64
C GLY A 307 -11.63 14.21 3.39
N ARG A 308 -10.30 14.11 3.26
CA ARG A 308 -9.59 14.60 2.06
C ARG A 308 -9.98 13.84 0.80
N GLU A 309 -10.11 12.51 0.91
CA GLU A 309 -10.52 11.66 -0.21
C GLU A 309 -11.96 11.96 -0.66
N LYS A 310 -12.86 12.30 0.28
CA LYS A 310 -14.22 12.76 -0.07
C LYS A 310 -14.18 14.00 -0.96
N VAL A 311 -13.42 15.01 -0.56
CA VAL A 311 -13.29 16.27 -1.33
C VAL A 311 -12.76 15.99 -2.73
N LEU A 312 -11.79 15.09 -2.89
CA LEU A 312 -11.25 14.70 -4.21
C LEU A 312 -12.32 14.02 -5.08
N ILE A 313 -13.05 13.07 -4.52
CA ILE A 313 -14.11 12.33 -5.23
C ILE A 313 -15.25 13.27 -5.65
N ASP A 314 -15.69 14.15 -4.78
CA ASP A 314 -16.74 15.14 -5.06
C ASP A 314 -16.31 16.11 -6.19
N LYS A 315 -15.04 16.60 -6.12
CA LYS A 315 -14.48 17.50 -7.14
C LYS A 315 -14.42 16.86 -8.54
N LEU A 316 -14.19 15.56 -8.61
CA LEU A 316 -14.16 14.81 -9.87
C LEU A 316 -15.54 14.32 -10.32
N GLY A 317 -16.60 14.54 -9.55
CA GLY A 317 -17.96 14.08 -9.86
C GLY A 317 -18.10 12.56 -9.84
N LEU A 318 -17.25 11.85 -9.07
CA LEU A 318 -17.19 10.39 -9.02
C LEU A 318 -17.92 9.79 -7.81
N ALA A 319 -18.61 10.62 -7.03
CA ALA A 319 -19.42 10.13 -5.91
C ALA A 319 -20.53 9.20 -6.43
N LYS A 320 -20.76 8.09 -5.71
CA LYS A 320 -21.91 7.22 -6.01
C LYS A 320 -23.21 8.03 -5.89
N PRO A 321 -24.23 7.75 -6.73
CA PRO A 321 -25.58 8.26 -6.50
C PRO A 321 -26.08 7.83 -5.11
N ASN A 322 -26.78 8.71 -4.43
CA ASN A 322 -27.45 8.43 -3.15
C ASN A 322 -28.50 7.33 -3.28
#